data_cb85df55bf37f76f3993beba062aa372
#
_entry.id   cb85df55bf37f76f3993beba062aa372
#
_cell.length_a   1.000
_cell.length_b   1.000
_cell.length_c   1.000
_cell.angle_alpha   90.00
_cell.angle_beta   90.00
_cell.angle_gamma   90.00
#
_symmetry.space_group_name_H-M   'P 1'
#
loop_
_entity.id
_entity.type
_entity.pdbx_description
1 polymer ?
#
loop_
_entity_poly.entity_id
_entity_poly.type
_entity_poly.pdbx_seq_one_letter_code
_entity_poly.pdbx_strand_id
1 'polypeptide(L)' 'MSLIGATKESILRELDGEPKHGYAIANVADISKGGIYSHLRDLEEAGMVAVDEEEEDGRGVKKYRLTEAG' A
#
# COMPACT_ATOMS: atom_id res chain seq x y z
N MET A 1 -11.29 -10.91 -14.60
CA MET A 1 -11.88 -10.15 -13.48
C MET A 1 -11.00 -10.29 -12.25
N SER A 2 -10.67 -9.17 -11.65
CA SER A 2 -9.82 -9.19 -10.45
C SER A 2 -10.66 -9.49 -9.21
N LEU A 3 -10.18 -10.41 -8.37
CA LEU A 3 -10.82 -10.71 -7.09
C LEU A 3 -10.50 -9.65 -6.03
N ILE A 4 -9.51 -8.83 -6.30
CA ILE A 4 -9.01 -7.83 -5.34
C ILE A 4 -9.74 -6.51 -5.47
N GLY A 5 -10.27 -6.23 -6.63
CA GLY A 5 -10.87 -4.94 -6.93
C GLY A 5 -9.87 -3.96 -7.53
N ALA A 6 -10.39 -2.99 -8.28
CA ALA A 6 -9.57 -2.04 -9.03
C ALA A 6 -8.68 -1.18 -8.14
N THR A 7 -9.19 -0.76 -6.98
CA THR A 7 -8.45 0.10 -6.08
C THR A 7 -7.21 -0.60 -5.53
N LYS A 8 -7.37 -1.83 -5.04
CA LYS A 8 -6.25 -2.59 -4.50
C LYS A 8 -5.25 -2.96 -5.60
N GLU A 9 -5.76 -3.24 -6.80
CA GLU A 9 -4.89 -3.52 -7.93
C GLU A 9 -4.02 -2.31 -8.28
N SER A 10 -4.59 -1.12 -8.24
CA SER A 10 -3.84 0.11 -8.48
C SER A 10 -2.74 0.30 -7.43
N ILE A 11 -3.04 -0.01 -6.17
CA ILE A 11 -2.05 0.05 -5.10
C ILE A 11 -0.90 -0.89 -5.37
N LEU A 12 -1.20 -2.11 -5.76
CA LEU A 12 -0.15 -3.10 -6.05
C LEU A 12 0.73 -2.66 -7.20
N ARG A 13 0.15 -2.04 -8.22
CA ARG A 13 0.90 -1.51 -9.35
C ARG A 13 1.85 -0.40 -8.94
N GLU A 14 1.40 0.46 -8.03
CA GLU A 14 2.25 1.56 -7.56
C GLU A 14 3.45 1.05 -6.78
N LEU A 15 3.33 -0.09 -6.15
CA LEU A 15 4.43 -0.68 -5.40
C LEU A 15 5.34 -1.56 -6.27
N ASP A 16 4.93 -1.81 -7.51
CA ASP A 16 5.74 -2.62 -8.41
C ASP A 16 7.02 -1.88 -8.75
N GLY A 17 8.15 -2.46 -8.39
CA GLY A 17 9.45 -1.88 -8.67
C GLY A 17 10.12 -1.23 -7.47
N GLU A 18 9.37 -0.61 -6.58
CA GLU A 18 9.98 0.00 -5.39
C GLU A 18 8.98 0.21 -4.27
N PRO A 19 9.44 0.22 -3.02
CA PRO A 19 8.58 0.54 -1.88
C PRO A 19 8.14 2.01 -1.92
N LYS A 20 6.96 2.28 -1.38
CA LYS A 20 6.41 3.63 -1.32
C LYS A 20 5.64 3.84 -0.03
N HIS A 21 5.60 5.08 0.41
CA HIS A 21 4.77 5.46 1.55
C HIS A 21 3.30 5.42 1.16
N GLY A 22 2.44 5.12 2.13
CA GLY A 22 1.00 5.05 1.86
C GLY A 22 0.44 6.35 1.31
N TYR A 23 0.88 7.49 1.83
CA TYR A 23 0.38 8.78 1.35
C TYR A 23 0.79 9.04 -0.11
N ALA A 24 1.94 8.54 -0.53
CA ALA A 24 2.39 8.70 -1.91
C ALA A 24 1.52 7.86 -2.84
N ILE A 25 1.17 6.65 -2.40
CA ILE A 25 0.27 5.79 -3.17
C ILE A 25 -1.10 6.43 -3.30
N ALA A 26 -1.61 6.98 -2.19
CA ALA A 26 -2.92 7.62 -2.18
C ALA A 26 -2.98 8.78 -3.17
N ASN A 27 -1.92 9.56 -3.23
CA ASN A 27 -1.86 10.71 -4.10
C ASN A 27 -1.88 10.31 -5.58
N VAL A 28 -1.11 9.30 -5.95
CA VAL A 28 -1.02 8.84 -7.34
C VAL A 28 -2.29 8.11 -7.75
N ALA A 29 -2.83 7.28 -6.87
CA ALA A 29 -4.01 6.46 -7.17
C ALA A 29 -5.33 7.20 -6.95
N ASP A 30 -5.26 8.45 -6.52
CA ASP A 30 -6.44 9.29 -6.25
C ASP A 30 -7.38 8.64 -5.21
N ILE A 31 -6.78 8.16 -4.13
CA ILE A 31 -7.49 7.53 -3.04
C ILE A 31 -7.35 8.43 -1.82
N SER A 32 -8.41 8.53 -1.00
CA SER A 32 -8.33 9.33 0.23
C SER A 32 -7.27 8.74 1.17
N LYS A 33 -6.65 9.59 1.96
CA LYS A 33 -5.62 9.14 2.91
C LYS A 33 -6.17 8.15 3.94
N GLY A 34 -7.41 8.34 4.35
CA GLY A 34 -8.05 7.39 5.26
C GLY A 34 -8.33 6.05 4.60
N GLY A 35 -8.79 6.08 3.35
CA GLY A 35 -9.10 4.87 2.61
C GLY A 35 -7.87 4.06 2.23
N ILE A 36 -6.75 4.76 1.92
CA ILE A 36 -5.54 4.05 1.50
C ILE A 36 -5.02 3.12 2.60
N TYR A 37 -5.04 3.56 3.84
CA TYR A 37 -4.52 2.73 4.93
C TYR A 37 -5.42 1.52 5.21
N SER A 38 -6.72 1.67 4.98
CA SER A 38 -7.64 0.54 5.09
C SER A 38 -7.32 -0.52 4.02
N HIS A 39 -7.10 -0.09 2.80
CA HIS A 39 -6.74 -1.01 1.72
C HIS A 39 -5.38 -1.66 1.93
N LEU A 40 -4.40 -0.88 2.40
CA LEU A 40 -3.07 -1.42 2.67
C LEU A 40 -3.11 -2.46 3.78
N ARG A 41 -3.91 -2.22 4.80
CA ARG A 41 -4.10 -3.18 5.87
C ARG A 41 -4.68 -4.50 5.35
N ASP A 42 -5.69 -4.41 4.49
CA ASP A 42 -6.28 -5.60 3.90
C ASP A 42 -5.27 -6.39 3.07
N LEU A 43 -4.45 -5.67 2.31
CA LEU A 43 -3.42 -6.30 1.49
C LEU A 43 -2.31 -6.91 2.36
N GLU A 44 -1.99 -6.26 3.45
CA GLU A 44 -1.01 -6.77 4.40
C GLU A 44 -1.51 -8.07 5.05
N GLU A 45 -2.78 -8.09 5.44
CA GLU A 45 -3.39 -9.29 6.02
C GLU A 45 -3.48 -10.42 5.01
N ALA A 46 -3.62 -10.10 3.74
CA ALA A 46 -3.62 -11.09 2.67
C ALA A 46 -2.22 -11.56 2.30
N GLY A 47 -1.19 -10.94 2.87
CA GLY A 47 0.19 -11.31 2.59
C GLY A 47 0.75 -10.76 1.29
N MET A 48 0.06 -9.81 0.67
CA MET A 48 0.48 -9.24 -0.61
C MET A 48 1.43 -8.07 -0.46
N VAL A 49 1.35 -7.33 0.64
CA VAL A 49 2.25 -6.24 0.94
C VAL A 49 2.78 -6.39 2.36
N ALA A 50 3.91 -5.77 2.62
CA ALA A 50 4.49 -5.74 3.95
C ALA A 50 5.07 -4.35 4.20
N VAL A 51 5.25 -4.01 5.48
CA VAL A 51 5.89 -2.77 5.84
C VAL A 51 7.39 -2.92 5.59
N ASP A 52 7.92 -2.10 4.71
CA ASP A 52 9.36 -2.09 4.41
C ASP A 52 10.12 -1.27 5.43
N GLU A 53 9.56 -0.13 5.79
CA GLU A 53 10.23 0.78 6.71
C GLU A 53 9.18 1.60 7.45
N GLU A 54 9.42 1.86 8.72
CA GLU A 54 8.55 2.69 9.53
C GLU A 54 9.39 3.82 10.09
N GLU A 55 9.03 5.05 9.77
CA GLU A 55 9.76 6.21 10.25
C GLU A 55 9.40 6.53 11.70
N GLU A 56 10.41 6.87 12.47
CA GLU A 56 10.26 7.13 13.90
C GLU A 56 10.13 8.60 14.23
N ASP A 57 9.71 9.43 13.28
CA ASP A 57 9.61 10.86 13.52
C ASP A 57 8.33 11.25 14.28
N GLY A 58 7.60 10.28 14.78
CA GLY A 58 6.39 10.51 15.55
C GLY A 58 5.12 10.58 14.72
N ARG A 59 5.22 10.49 13.41
CA ARG A 59 4.06 10.57 12.54
C ARG A 59 3.51 9.20 12.16
N GLY A 60 4.21 8.14 12.49
CA GLY A 60 3.78 6.80 12.15
C GLY A 60 3.74 6.53 10.66
N VAL A 61 4.58 7.20 9.89
CA VAL A 61 4.62 7.03 8.44
C VAL A 61 5.28 5.70 8.11
N LYS A 62 4.59 4.90 7.34
CA LYS A 62 5.07 3.57 6.95
C LYS A 62 5.26 3.49 5.45
N LYS A 63 6.35 2.83 5.06
CA LYS A 63 6.67 2.56 3.69
C LYS A 63 6.33 1.10 3.39
N TYR A 64 5.56 0.87 2.34
CA TYR A 64 5.09 -0.46 2.01
C TYR A 64 5.80 -1.01 0.79
N ARG A 65 5.90 -2.32 0.70
CA ARG A 65 6.50 -3.01 -0.43
C ARG A 65 5.67 -4.23 -0.79
N LEU A 66 5.81 -4.67 -2.03
CA LEU A 66 5.21 -5.93 -2.45
C LEU A 66 5.96 -7.09 -1.82
N THR A 67 5.21 -8.16 -1.52
CA THR A 67 5.81 -9.43 -1.12
C THR A 67 5.88 -10.33 -2.36
N GLU A 68 6.42 -11.52 -2.17
CA GLU A 68 6.45 -12.50 -3.27
C GLU A 68 5.06 -12.93 -3.70
N ALA A 69 4.08 -12.81 -2.82
CA ALA A 69 2.69 -13.16 -3.14
C ALA A 69 1.95 -12.04 -3.86
N GLY A 70 2.48 -10.82 -3.77
CA GLY A 70 1.84 -9.65 -4.37
C GLY A 70 2.17 -9.42 -5.83
#